data_cdcaf49f3b8409041178eb8f1b3567ab
#
_entry.id   cdcaf49f3b8409041178eb8f1b3567ab
#
_cell.length_a   1.000
_cell.length_b   1.000
_cell.length_c   1.000
_cell.angle_alpha   90.00
_cell.angle_beta   90.00
_cell.angle_gamma   90.00
#
_symmetry.space_group_name_H-M   'P 1'
#
loop_
_entity.id
_entity.type
_entity.pdbx_description
1 polymer ?
#
loop_
_entity_poly.entity_id
_entity_poly.type
_entity_poly.pdbx_seq_one_letter_code
_entity_poly.pdbx_strand_id
1 'polypeptide(L)'
;IPIDAVYKTLRLQVVDAFTRDMRSRFGGNPIPFENFVFELLKRAGQARAYGLLADQTPVKRMPKYWTKFLNQDTAFFLGPERIARYLDAPVLYVEMKRAGVGK
;
A
#
# COMPACT_ATOMS: atom_id res chain seq x y z
N ILE A 1 9.63 -5.89 -13.16
CA ILE A 1 8.97 -6.45 -11.95
C ILE A 1 7.56 -5.91 -11.92
N PRO A 2 6.52 -6.74 -11.89
CA PRO A 2 5.14 -6.29 -11.75
C PRO A 2 4.93 -5.56 -10.42
N ILE A 3 4.14 -4.48 -10.44
CA ILE A 3 3.82 -3.69 -9.26
C ILE A 3 2.34 -3.89 -8.90
N ASP A 4 2.09 -4.37 -7.72
CA ASP A 4 0.75 -4.52 -7.15
C ASP A 4 0.48 -3.36 -6.18
N ALA A 5 -0.49 -2.51 -6.50
CA ALA A 5 -0.86 -1.37 -5.66
C ALA A 5 -2.10 -1.73 -4.82
N VAL A 6 -1.94 -1.72 -3.50
CA VAL A 6 -3.06 -1.97 -2.59
C VAL A 6 -3.87 -0.70 -2.42
N TYR A 7 -5.18 -0.78 -2.59
CA TYR A 7 -6.08 0.35 -2.48
C TYR A 7 -7.36 0.02 -1.72
N LYS A 8 -7.99 1.03 -1.15
CA LYS A 8 -9.29 0.90 -0.53
C LYS A 8 -10.38 1.10 -1.58
N THR A 9 -11.30 0.14 -1.70
CA THR A 9 -12.45 0.22 -2.59
C THR A 9 -13.31 1.45 -2.29
N LEU A 10 -13.69 2.19 -3.32
CA LEU A 10 -14.51 3.38 -3.17
C LEU A 10 -16.00 3.02 -3.17
N ARG A 11 -16.82 3.78 -2.43
CA ARG A 11 -18.26 3.53 -2.32
C ARG A 11 -19.01 3.72 -3.64
N LEU A 12 -18.56 4.66 -4.47
CA LEU A 12 -19.14 4.93 -5.77
C LEU A 12 -18.50 4.03 -6.83
N GLN A 13 -19.24 3.05 -7.33
CA GLN A 13 -18.75 2.04 -8.27
C GLN A 13 -18.15 2.65 -9.55
N VAL A 14 -18.73 3.73 -10.07
CA VAL A 14 -18.22 4.42 -11.27
C VAL A 14 -16.85 5.03 -11.01
N VAL A 15 -16.67 5.68 -9.85
CA VAL A 15 -15.39 6.27 -9.47
C VAL A 15 -14.35 5.20 -9.15
N ASP A 16 -14.77 4.09 -8.55
CA ASP A 16 -13.89 2.95 -8.29
C ASP A 16 -13.40 2.32 -9.60
N ALA A 17 -14.29 2.09 -10.56
CA ALA A 17 -13.94 1.57 -11.88
C ALA A 17 -12.97 2.49 -12.63
N PHE A 18 -13.24 3.80 -12.62
CA PHE A 18 -12.38 4.80 -13.24
C PHE A 18 -10.98 4.85 -12.61
N THR A 19 -10.90 4.88 -11.27
CA THR A 19 -9.60 4.92 -10.57
C THR A 19 -8.82 3.63 -10.76
N ARG A 20 -9.49 2.49 -10.84
CA ARG A 20 -8.86 1.20 -11.12
C ARG A 20 -8.29 1.16 -12.55
N ASP A 21 -9.06 1.61 -13.53
CA ASP A 21 -8.59 1.72 -14.93
C ASP A 21 -7.36 2.65 -15.03
N MET A 22 -7.43 3.82 -14.42
CA MET A 22 -6.33 4.77 -14.39
C MET A 22 -5.05 4.18 -13.78
N ARG A 23 -5.17 3.41 -12.69
CA ARG A 23 -4.03 2.76 -12.01
C ARG A 23 -3.43 1.61 -12.80
N SER A 24 -4.24 0.96 -13.65
CA SER A 24 -3.78 -0.16 -14.50
C SER A 24 -3.05 0.27 -15.76
N ARG A 25 -3.22 1.52 -16.20
CA ARG A 25 -2.69 2.02 -17.48
C ARG A 25 -1.20 1.85 -17.70
N PHE A 26 -0.44 1.88 -16.62
CA PHE A 26 1.03 1.76 -16.67
C PHE A 26 1.52 0.37 -16.22
N GLY A 27 0.69 -0.66 -16.37
CA GLY A 27 1.04 -2.02 -15.98
C GLY A 27 0.96 -2.28 -14.47
N GLY A 28 0.41 -1.34 -13.70
CA GLY A 28 0.09 -1.54 -12.29
C GLY A 28 -1.09 -2.51 -12.14
N ASN A 29 -1.06 -3.30 -11.09
CA ASN A 29 -2.13 -4.22 -10.76
C ASN A 29 -2.80 -3.79 -9.44
N PRO A 30 -3.93 -3.06 -9.50
CA PRO A 30 -4.62 -2.61 -8.30
C PRO A 30 -5.28 -3.78 -7.58
N ILE A 31 -4.95 -3.97 -6.30
CA ILE A 31 -5.53 -5.00 -5.45
C ILE A 31 -6.40 -4.34 -4.38
N PRO A 32 -7.70 -4.66 -4.29
CA PRO A 32 -8.53 -4.23 -3.17
C PRO A 32 -7.96 -4.70 -1.84
N PHE A 33 -7.97 -3.83 -0.83
CA PHE A 33 -7.43 -4.12 0.49
C PHE A 33 -8.06 -5.39 1.11
N GLU A 34 -9.34 -5.61 0.86
CA GLU A 34 -10.10 -6.76 1.35
C GLU A 34 -9.55 -8.09 0.82
N ASN A 35 -9.01 -8.08 -0.40
CA ASN A 35 -8.47 -9.27 -1.09
C ASN A 35 -6.95 -9.37 -0.98
N PHE A 36 -6.30 -8.40 -0.36
CA PHE A 36 -4.85 -8.26 -0.40
C PHE A 36 -4.12 -9.48 0.16
N VAL A 37 -4.51 -9.97 1.34
CA VAL A 37 -3.87 -11.14 1.97
C VAL A 37 -4.00 -12.38 1.10
N PHE A 38 -5.16 -12.60 0.49
CA PHE A 38 -5.41 -13.73 -0.41
C PHE A 38 -4.53 -13.66 -1.66
N GLU A 39 -4.47 -12.48 -2.29
CA GLU A 39 -3.63 -12.27 -3.48
C GLU A 39 -2.13 -12.36 -3.16
N LEU A 40 -1.73 -11.90 -1.99
CA LEU A 40 -0.36 -12.03 -1.49
C LEU A 40 0.06 -13.50 -1.39
N LEU A 41 -0.78 -14.33 -0.74
CA LEU A 41 -0.52 -15.77 -0.59
C LEU A 41 -0.50 -16.49 -1.93
N LYS A 42 -1.44 -16.18 -2.81
CA LYS A 42 -1.52 -16.76 -4.16
C LYS A 42 -0.29 -16.47 -5.02
N ARG A 43 0.34 -15.31 -4.81
CA ARG A 43 1.49 -14.84 -5.57
C ARG A 43 2.82 -14.99 -4.82
N ALA A 44 2.81 -15.64 -3.65
CA ALA A 44 4.01 -15.91 -2.89
C ALA A 44 5.03 -16.69 -3.74
N GLY A 45 6.29 -16.28 -3.69
CA GLY A 45 7.37 -16.85 -4.49
C GLY A 45 7.53 -16.22 -5.90
N GLN A 46 6.65 -15.32 -6.32
CA GLN A 46 6.84 -14.53 -7.54
C GLN A 46 7.61 -13.24 -7.23
N ALA A 47 8.56 -12.86 -8.10
CA ALA A 47 9.26 -11.57 -7.99
C ALA A 47 8.30 -10.41 -8.31
N ARG A 48 7.76 -9.76 -7.28
CA ARG A 48 6.77 -8.67 -7.36
C ARG A 48 7.08 -7.57 -6.37
N ALA A 49 6.66 -6.35 -6.66
CA ALA A 49 6.68 -5.24 -5.71
C ALA A 49 5.26 -4.91 -5.25
N TYR A 50 5.07 -4.67 -3.96
CA TYR A 50 3.80 -4.29 -3.37
C TYR A 50 3.85 -2.84 -2.89
N GLY A 51 3.01 -1.99 -3.49
CA GLY A 51 2.86 -0.59 -3.09
C GLY A 51 1.84 -0.45 -1.95
N LEU A 52 2.30 0.01 -0.80
CA LEU A 52 1.48 0.21 0.40
C LEU A 52 1.53 1.68 0.83
N LEU A 53 0.37 2.30 1.02
CA LEU A 53 0.24 3.62 1.63
C LEU A 53 0.12 3.44 3.14
N ALA A 54 1.19 3.70 3.88
CA ALA A 54 1.28 3.45 5.32
C ALA A 54 1.47 4.73 6.15
N ASP A 55 1.45 5.88 5.53
CA ASP A 55 1.60 7.20 6.13
C ASP A 55 0.29 7.79 6.70
N GLN A 56 -0.81 7.06 6.56
CA GLN A 56 -2.13 7.46 7.07
C GLN A 56 -2.37 6.93 8.49
N THR A 57 -3.29 7.57 9.20
CA THR A 57 -3.70 7.12 10.54
C THR A 57 -4.42 5.77 10.49
N PRO A 58 -3.98 4.77 11.26
CA PRO A 58 -4.66 3.48 11.33
C PRO A 58 -6.10 3.60 11.86
N VAL A 59 -7.04 2.90 11.24
CA VAL A 59 -8.42 2.86 11.75
C VAL A 59 -8.50 2.17 13.11
N LYS A 60 -9.52 2.51 13.93
CA LYS A 60 -9.62 2.11 15.35
C LYS A 60 -9.44 0.61 15.60
N ARG A 61 -9.90 -0.25 14.71
CA ARG A 61 -9.89 -1.72 14.86
C ARG A 61 -8.63 -2.41 14.33
N MET A 62 -7.71 -1.68 13.71
CA MET A 62 -6.48 -2.28 13.18
C MET A 62 -5.37 -2.35 14.24
N PRO A 63 -4.54 -3.40 14.21
CA PRO A 63 -3.32 -3.45 15.01
C PRO A 63 -2.43 -2.26 14.67
N LYS A 64 -1.91 -1.60 15.69
CA LYS A 64 -1.11 -0.39 15.56
C LYS A 64 0.03 -0.38 16.57
N TYR A 65 1.10 0.29 16.18
CA TYR A 65 2.23 0.57 17.04
C TYR A 65 2.18 2.03 17.48
N TRP A 66 2.24 2.26 18.78
CA TRP A 66 2.25 3.59 19.36
C TRP A 66 3.67 4.02 19.68
N THR A 67 4.05 5.20 19.23
CA THR A 67 5.32 5.83 19.57
C THR A 67 5.20 7.34 19.55
N LYS A 68 6.19 8.03 20.11
CA LYS A 68 6.26 9.48 20.02
C LYS A 68 6.85 9.89 18.67
N PHE A 69 6.10 10.70 17.93
CA PHE A 69 6.53 11.32 16.69
C PHE A 69 6.20 12.82 16.73
N LEU A 70 7.19 13.69 16.54
CA LEU A 70 7.08 15.15 16.69
C LEU A 70 6.45 15.58 18.03
N ASN A 71 6.91 14.95 19.13
CA ASN A 71 6.43 15.17 20.51
C ASN A 71 4.95 14.79 20.75
N GLN A 72 4.32 14.05 19.86
CA GLN A 72 2.94 13.57 19.98
C GLN A 72 2.88 12.04 19.97
N ASP A 73 1.97 11.46 20.75
CA ASP A 73 1.69 10.05 20.71
C ASP A 73 1.01 9.72 19.37
N THR A 74 1.71 8.97 18.53
CA THR A 74 1.29 8.69 17.16
C THR A 74 1.16 7.19 16.93
N ALA A 75 0.08 6.81 16.29
CA ALA A 75 -0.19 5.42 15.91
C ALA A 75 0.29 5.15 14.48
N PHE A 76 1.08 4.11 14.31
CA PHE A 76 1.56 3.65 13.00
C PHE A 76 0.98 2.29 12.63
N PHE A 77 0.82 2.05 11.33
CA PHE A 77 0.43 0.74 10.81
C PHE A 77 1.51 -0.32 11.04
N LEU A 78 1.11 -1.48 11.53
CA LEU A 78 1.99 -2.66 11.61
C LEU A 78 1.95 -3.53 10.34
N GLY A 79 1.03 -3.25 9.43
CA GLY A 79 0.80 -4.06 8.23
C GLY A 79 2.05 -4.24 7.36
N PRO A 80 2.71 -3.17 6.93
CA PRO A 80 3.89 -3.26 6.06
C PRO A 80 5.02 -4.08 6.66
N GLU A 81 5.32 -3.88 7.95
CA GLU A 81 6.36 -4.66 8.65
C GLU A 81 6.02 -6.15 8.69
N ARG A 82 4.78 -6.48 9.08
CA ARG A 82 4.35 -7.88 9.17
C ARG A 82 4.39 -8.58 7.82
N ILE A 83 4.00 -7.89 6.75
CA ILE A 83 4.05 -8.42 5.39
C ILE A 83 5.49 -8.64 4.96
N ALA A 84 6.38 -7.68 5.17
CA ALA A 84 7.78 -7.79 4.84
C ALA A 84 8.45 -8.97 5.57
N ARG A 85 8.18 -9.12 6.85
CA ARG A 85 8.69 -10.26 7.65
C ARG A 85 8.13 -11.60 7.18
N TYR A 86 6.85 -11.64 6.83
CA TYR A 86 6.21 -12.87 6.33
C TYR A 86 6.78 -13.32 4.98
N LEU A 87 7.06 -12.37 4.08
CA LEU A 87 7.60 -12.63 2.75
C LEU A 87 9.13 -12.74 2.72
N ASP A 88 9.80 -12.45 3.83
CA ASP A 88 11.26 -12.25 3.87
C ASP A 88 11.74 -11.27 2.78
N ALA A 89 11.01 -10.16 2.63
CA ALA A 89 11.20 -9.20 1.56
C ALA A 89 11.74 -7.86 2.08
N PRO A 90 12.62 -7.20 1.33
CA PRO A 90 13.12 -5.88 1.68
C PRO A 90 11.98 -4.83 1.63
N VAL A 91 12.04 -3.85 2.51
CA VAL A 91 11.15 -2.69 2.51
C VAL A 91 11.87 -1.49 1.91
N LEU A 92 11.25 -0.87 0.91
CA LEU A 92 11.75 0.34 0.28
C LEU A 92 10.82 1.51 0.63
N TYR A 93 11.40 2.60 1.11
CA TYR A 93 10.69 3.87 1.25
C TYR A 93 10.83 4.65 -0.06
N VAL A 94 9.69 5.12 -0.59
CA VAL A 94 9.65 5.89 -1.84
C VAL A 94 9.21 7.31 -1.54
N GLU A 95 10.03 8.28 -1.88
CA GLU A 95 9.74 9.70 -1.78
C GLU A 95 9.70 10.32 -3.18
N MET A 96 8.66 11.12 -3.46
CA MET A 96 8.59 11.92 -4.67
C MET A 96 9.07 13.34 -4.40
N LYS A 97 10.12 13.77 -5.09
CA LYS A 97 10.63 15.14 -5.05
C LYS A 97 10.38 15.82 -6.39
N ARG A 98 9.89 17.06 -6.34
CA ARG A 98 9.75 17.88 -7.54
C ARG A 98 11.14 18.29 -8.04
N ALA A 99 11.54 17.84 -9.21
CA ALA A 99 12.84 18.17 -9.81
C ALA A 99 12.81 19.46 -10.69
N GLY A 100 11.61 19.99 -10.98
CA GLY A 100 11.42 21.20 -11.79
C GLY A 100 9.98 21.36 -12.25
N VAL A 101 9.70 22.41 -13.02
CA VAL A 101 8.39 22.63 -13.62
C VAL A 101 8.21 21.64 -14.77
N GLY A 102 7.15 20.81 -14.72
CA GLY A 102 6.84 19.81 -15.75
C GLY A 102 7.76 18.57 -15.75
N LYS A 103 8.51 18.36 -14.66
CA LYS A 103 9.35 17.15 -14.47
C LYS A 103 8.98 16.46 -13.16
#